data_3810fff6ea7e1a52ace956dc4903ca07
#
_entry.id   3810fff6ea7e1a52ace956dc4903ca07
#
_cell.length_a   1.000
_cell.length_b   1.000
_cell.length_c   1.000
_cell.angle_alpha   90.00
_cell.angle_beta   90.00
_cell.angle_gamma   90.00
#
_symmetry.space_group_name_H-M   'P 1'
#
loop_
_entity.id
_entity.type
_entity.pdbx_description
1 polymer ?
#
loop_
_entity_poly.entity_id
_entity_poly.type
_entity_poly.pdbx_seq_one_letter_code
_entity_poly.pdbx_strand_id
1 'polypeptide(L)'
;MKWRVSLAVATFGSFLVLSVAAPEMSMREAAQASRMLVGTAIRPWALTEEAYSATLAREFNMVEPEDALKWEAVHPQPETYDFSQGDQVVDFARRHGMKVRGHTLVWHRQNPKWLNEGKFTSRELTEILEKHIKTVVGHYRGQIFAWDVVNEAFDEVHPGQLRSTIWRDQPGITPREDVGASREAIGERGYSYIEQCFRWAHEADPQALLFYNEAEAEVVNPKSDAIYGMVRDFRKRGVPIDGVGFQMHVTNLYADVASIAANIKRFTALGVQVHITELDVALPVDAAGDATAEELRRQGEIFGQITRACLSDAGCTAIQTWGFTDKYSWIGSHSKHTQGAALLFDRNYLPKASYQTMKKEMEAGRR
;
A
#
# COMPACT_ATOMS: atom_id res chain seq x y z
N MET A 1 21.41 -91.81 -9.90
CA MET A 1 21.05 -90.72 -9.00
C MET A 1 21.44 -89.40 -9.66
N LYS A 2 20.45 -88.71 -10.25
CA LYS A 2 20.70 -87.42 -10.98
C LYS A 2 20.13 -86.28 -10.15
N TRP A 3 21.01 -85.44 -9.65
CA TRP A 3 20.63 -84.23 -8.90
C TRP A 3 20.27 -83.11 -9.89
N ARG A 4 19.09 -82.52 -9.80
CA ARG A 4 18.70 -81.29 -10.53
C ARG A 4 18.90 -80.10 -9.58
N VAL A 5 19.75 -79.20 -10.00
CA VAL A 5 19.94 -77.89 -9.35
C VAL A 5 18.96 -76.90 -10.01
N SER A 6 17.99 -76.44 -9.26
CA SER A 6 17.10 -75.32 -9.70
C SER A 6 17.69 -74.03 -9.33
N LEU A 7 18.00 -73.22 -10.33
CA LEU A 7 18.45 -71.83 -10.18
C LEU A 7 17.18 -70.95 -10.04
N ALA A 8 16.98 -70.31 -8.87
CA ALA A 8 15.96 -69.27 -8.68
C ALA A 8 16.54 -67.90 -9.07
N VAL A 9 16.02 -67.29 -10.14
CA VAL A 9 16.35 -65.92 -10.54
C VAL A 9 15.42 -64.98 -9.75
N ALA A 10 15.99 -64.24 -8.79
CA ALA A 10 15.29 -63.18 -8.10
C ALA A 10 15.39 -61.88 -8.93
N THR A 11 14.27 -61.46 -9.52
CA THR A 11 14.18 -60.15 -10.17
C THR A 11 13.91 -59.07 -9.13
N PHE A 12 14.90 -58.25 -8.84
CA PHE A 12 14.76 -57.01 -8.06
C PHE A 12 14.09 -55.96 -8.94
N GLY A 13 12.80 -55.72 -8.76
CA GLY A 13 12.09 -54.59 -9.33
C GLY A 13 12.46 -53.30 -8.57
N SER A 14 13.27 -52.44 -9.15
CA SER A 14 13.49 -51.08 -8.61
C SER A 14 12.23 -50.26 -8.81
N PHE A 15 11.47 -50.03 -7.74
CA PHE A 15 10.42 -49.00 -7.74
C PHE A 15 11.07 -47.64 -7.68
N LEU A 16 11.03 -46.88 -8.79
CA LEU A 16 11.34 -45.47 -8.80
C LEU A 16 10.19 -44.73 -8.05
N VAL A 17 10.40 -44.39 -6.80
CA VAL A 17 9.51 -43.47 -6.08
C VAL A 17 9.78 -42.06 -6.64
N LEU A 18 8.92 -41.64 -7.58
CA LEU A 18 8.86 -40.23 -7.98
C LEU A 18 8.36 -39.44 -6.76
N SER A 19 9.29 -38.84 -6.03
CA SER A 19 8.95 -37.85 -5.01
C SER A 19 8.40 -36.63 -5.75
N VAL A 20 7.08 -36.49 -5.77
CA VAL A 20 6.43 -35.24 -6.15
C VAL A 20 6.72 -34.28 -5.01
N ALA A 21 7.65 -33.35 -5.25
CA ALA A 21 7.87 -32.26 -4.31
C ALA A 21 6.53 -31.60 -4.01
N ALA A 22 6.21 -31.40 -2.74
CA ALA A 22 5.03 -30.62 -2.38
C ALA A 22 5.10 -29.25 -3.07
N PRO A 23 3.97 -28.72 -3.59
CA PRO A 23 3.97 -27.41 -4.21
C PRO A 23 4.54 -26.39 -3.23
N GLU A 24 5.43 -25.55 -3.73
CA GLU A 24 6.06 -24.50 -2.92
C GLU A 24 4.98 -23.52 -2.44
N MET A 25 5.00 -23.19 -1.15
CA MET A 25 4.05 -22.25 -0.53
C MET A 25 4.11 -20.89 -1.24
N SER A 26 2.96 -20.30 -1.57
CA SER A 26 2.86 -18.96 -2.14
C SER A 26 3.13 -17.88 -1.08
N MET A 27 3.40 -16.66 -1.53
CA MET A 27 3.50 -15.47 -0.64
C MET A 27 2.19 -15.28 0.15
N ARG A 28 1.05 -15.47 -0.50
CA ARG A 28 -0.29 -15.40 0.10
C ARG A 28 -0.44 -16.37 1.27
N GLU A 29 -0.02 -17.63 1.10
CA GLU A 29 -0.10 -18.65 2.14
C GLU A 29 0.86 -18.35 3.29
N ALA A 30 2.09 -17.88 3.00
CA ALA A 30 3.05 -17.46 4.00
C ALA A 30 2.53 -16.27 4.84
N ALA A 31 1.92 -15.27 4.18
CA ALA A 31 1.30 -14.14 4.85
C ALA A 31 0.12 -14.56 5.74
N GLN A 32 -0.74 -15.47 5.26
CA GLN A 32 -1.85 -16.00 6.06
C GLN A 32 -1.35 -16.75 7.31
N ALA A 33 -0.28 -17.53 7.18
CA ALA A 33 0.32 -18.26 8.30
C ALA A 33 0.92 -17.32 9.37
N SER A 34 1.41 -16.14 8.96
CA SER A 34 1.91 -15.10 9.86
C SER A 34 0.84 -14.06 10.25
N ARG A 35 -0.43 -14.26 9.88
CA ARG A 35 -1.57 -13.36 10.13
C ARG A 35 -1.36 -11.94 9.55
N MET A 36 -0.68 -11.87 8.42
CA MET A 36 -0.41 -10.64 7.70
C MET A 36 -1.30 -10.51 6.46
N LEU A 37 -1.57 -9.28 6.07
CA LEU A 37 -2.01 -8.99 4.72
C LEU A 37 -0.77 -8.71 3.86
N VAL A 38 -0.71 -9.35 2.71
CA VAL A 38 0.24 -9.05 1.64
C VAL A 38 -0.53 -8.56 0.43
N GLY A 39 -0.22 -7.35 -0.01
CA GLY A 39 -0.97 -6.69 -1.07
C GLY A 39 -0.10 -6.07 -2.15
N THR A 40 -0.78 -5.55 -3.17
CA THR A 40 -0.14 -4.78 -4.22
C THR A 40 -1.10 -3.81 -4.89
N ALA A 41 -0.59 -2.66 -5.32
CA ALA A 41 -1.33 -1.78 -6.21
C ALA A 41 -1.47 -2.42 -7.60
N ILE A 42 -2.64 -2.25 -8.23
CA ILE A 42 -2.97 -2.87 -9.51
C ILE A 42 -3.67 -1.89 -10.46
N ARG A 43 -3.52 -2.15 -11.75
CA ARG A 43 -4.19 -1.43 -12.84
C ARG A 43 -5.31 -2.31 -13.41
N PRO A 44 -6.58 -1.86 -13.43
CA PRO A 44 -7.72 -2.66 -13.87
C PRO A 44 -7.54 -3.27 -15.26
N TRP A 45 -6.98 -2.52 -16.22
CA TRP A 45 -6.75 -3.00 -17.57
C TRP A 45 -5.76 -4.18 -17.65
N ALA A 46 -4.80 -4.27 -16.71
CA ALA A 46 -3.83 -5.37 -16.68
C ALA A 46 -4.46 -6.71 -16.24
N LEU A 47 -5.63 -6.68 -15.61
CA LEU A 47 -6.36 -7.89 -15.22
C LEU A 47 -6.81 -8.74 -16.41
N THR A 48 -6.82 -8.19 -17.63
CA THR A 48 -7.12 -8.93 -18.86
C THR A 48 -5.95 -9.81 -19.31
N GLU A 49 -4.74 -9.58 -18.80
CA GLU A 49 -3.58 -10.43 -19.05
C GLU A 49 -3.60 -11.63 -18.10
N GLU A 50 -3.68 -12.84 -18.66
CA GLU A 50 -3.80 -14.09 -17.90
C GLU A 50 -2.63 -14.28 -16.91
N ALA A 51 -1.39 -14.06 -17.34
CA ALA A 51 -0.21 -14.20 -16.50
C ALA A 51 -0.22 -13.22 -15.33
N TYR A 52 -0.69 -11.97 -15.56
CA TYR A 52 -0.86 -10.96 -14.51
C TYR A 52 -1.90 -11.38 -13.49
N SER A 53 -3.11 -11.67 -13.95
CA SER A 53 -4.24 -12.00 -13.07
C SER A 53 -4.03 -13.32 -12.30
N ALA A 54 -3.41 -14.33 -12.94
CA ALA A 54 -3.10 -15.59 -12.30
C ALA A 54 -2.02 -15.45 -11.20
N THR A 55 -0.95 -14.69 -11.48
CA THR A 55 0.10 -14.41 -10.48
C THR A 55 -0.46 -13.61 -9.31
N LEU A 56 -1.24 -12.56 -9.59
CA LEU A 56 -1.89 -11.74 -8.58
C LEU A 56 -2.76 -12.57 -7.63
N ALA A 57 -3.65 -13.40 -8.18
CA ALA A 57 -4.57 -14.23 -7.39
C ALA A 57 -3.85 -15.28 -6.54
N ARG A 58 -2.74 -15.83 -7.03
CA ARG A 58 -1.94 -16.83 -6.33
C ARG A 58 -1.12 -16.24 -5.18
N GLU A 59 -0.53 -15.06 -5.38
CA GLU A 59 0.52 -14.56 -4.50
C GLU A 59 0.03 -13.53 -3.46
N PHE A 60 -1.14 -12.92 -3.67
CA PHE A 60 -1.60 -11.82 -2.81
C PHE A 60 -2.97 -12.10 -2.20
N ASN A 61 -3.21 -11.57 -0.99
CA ASN A 61 -4.51 -11.63 -0.31
C ASN A 61 -5.16 -10.24 -0.15
N MET A 62 -4.53 -9.20 -0.69
CA MET A 62 -5.04 -7.82 -0.74
C MET A 62 -4.64 -7.15 -2.05
N VAL A 63 -5.47 -6.24 -2.54
CA VAL A 63 -5.21 -5.39 -3.70
C VAL A 63 -5.63 -3.96 -3.44
N GLU A 64 -5.05 -3.05 -4.21
CA GLU A 64 -5.33 -1.62 -4.21
C GLU A 64 -5.40 -1.11 -5.65
N PRO A 65 -6.41 -0.34 -6.06
CA PRO A 65 -6.39 0.29 -7.37
C PRO A 65 -5.37 1.42 -7.41
N GLU A 66 -4.37 1.33 -8.32
CA GLU A 66 -3.29 2.33 -8.44
C GLU A 66 -3.82 3.74 -8.73
N ASP A 67 -4.80 3.85 -9.64
CA ASP A 67 -5.37 5.13 -10.07
C ASP A 67 -6.90 5.18 -10.05
N ALA A 68 -7.58 4.04 -10.13
CA ALA A 68 -9.01 3.97 -10.46
C ALA A 68 -9.95 4.60 -9.42
N LEU A 69 -9.48 4.86 -8.18
CA LEU A 69 -10.25 5.52 -7.12
C LEU A 69 -9.74 6.93 -6.78
N LYS A 70 -8.75 7.45 -7.52
CA LYS A 70 -8.33 8.85 -7.40
C LYS A 70 -9.38 9.78 -8.03
N TRP A 71 -9.44 11.03 -7.56
CA TRP A 71 -10.48 12.00 -7.96
C TRP A 71 -10.67 12.12 -9.47
N GLU A 72 -9.56 12.24 -10.23
CA GLU A 72 -9.59 12.42 -11.68
C GLU A 72 -10.30 11.26 -12.38
N ALA A 73 -10.15 10.03 -11.86
CA ALA A 73 -10.77 8.84 -12.41
C ALA A 73 -12.22 8.67 -11.95
N VAL A 74 -12.47 8.75 -10.62
CA VAL A 74 -13.77 8.40 -10.05
C VAL A 74 -14.79 9.55 -10.07
N HIS A 75 -14.33 10.83 -10.13
CA HIS A 75 -15.19 12.01 -10.13
C HIS A 75 -14.73 13.02 -11.21
N PRO A 76 -14.76 12.62 -12.50
CA PRO A 76 -14.17 13.40 -13.59
C PRO A 76 -14.90 14.71 -13.91
N GLN A 77 -16.16 14.83 -13.56
CA GLN A 77 -17.00 16.03 -13.78
C GLN A 77 -17.82 16.32 -12.50
N PRO A 78 -18.25 17.55 -12.25
CA PRO A 78 -18.90 17.98 -10.99
C PRO A 78 -20.08 17.10 -10.52
N GLU A 79 -20.85 16.56 -11.44
CA GLU A 79 -22.04 15.75 -11.14
C GLU A 79 -21.92 14.29 -11.64
N THR A 80 -20.71 13.88 -12.07
CA THR A 80 -20.50 12.57 -12.67
C THR A 80 -19.49 11.75 -11.86
N TYR A 81 -19.91 10.57 -11.43
CA TYR A 81 -19.03 9.57 -10.84
C TYR A 81 -18.90 8.38 -11.79
N ASP A 82 -17.66 7.93 -12.01
CA ASP A 82 -17.36 6.74 -12.79
C ASP A 82 -16.66 5.69 -11.91
N PHE A 83 -17.41 4.68 -11.51
CA PHE A 83 -16.91 3.58 -10.69
C PHE A 83 -16.43 2.38 -11.50
N SER A 84 -16.57 2.42 -12.82
CA SER A 84 -16.35 1.26 -13.69
C SER A 84 -15.01 0.57 -13.54
N GLN A 85 -13.94 1.34 -13.35
CA GLN A 85 -12.60 0.80 -13.14
C GLN A 85 -12.39 0.29 -11.70
N GLY A 86 -12.90 0.99 -10.71
CA GLY A 86 -12.86 0.56 -9.32
C GLY A 86 -13.66 -0.72 -9.10
N ASP A 87 -14.84 -0.83 -9.70
CA ASP A 87 -15.71 -2.01 -9.65
C ASP A 87 -15.00 -3.25 -10.23
N GLN A 88 -14.20 -3.11 -11.29
CA GLN A 88 -13.40 -4.22 -11.85
C GLN A 88 -12.40 -4.77 -10.82
N VAL A 89 -11.75 -3.88 -10.05
CA VAL A 89 -10.81 -4.29 -9.00
C VAL A 89 -11.53 -4.98 -7.84
N VAL A 90 -12.64 -4.40 -7.38
CA VAL A 90 -13.44 -4.97 -6.29
C VAL A 90 -14.02 -6.33 -6.68
N ASP A 91 -14.54 -6.45 -7.90
CA ASP A 91 -15.05 -7.73 -8.43
C ASP A 91 -13.95 -8.79 -8.57
N PHE A 92 -12.76 -8.42 -9.04
CA PHE A 92 -11.62 -9.33 -9.08
C PHE A 92 -11.26 -9.82 -7.67
N ALA A 93 -11.10 -8.90 -6.73
CA ALA A 93 -10.76 -9.21 -5.35
C ALA A 93 -11.80 -10.14 -4.71
N ARG A 94 -13.08 -9.85 -4.89
CA ARG A 94 -14.19 -10.68 -4.38
C ARG A 94 -14.14 -12.10 -4.93
N ARG A 95 -13.91 -12.27 -6.24
CA ARG A 95 -13.82 -13.60 -6.89
C ARG A 95 -12.64 -14.43 -6.37
N HIS A 96 -11.56 -13.77 -5.94
CA HIS A 96 -10.35 -14.43 -5.46
C HIS A 96 -10.18 -14.39 -3.93
N GLY A 97 -11.20 -13.95 -3.18
CA GLY A 97 -11.17 -13.89 -1.71
C GLY A 97 -10.06 -12.98 -1.18
N MET A 98 -9.85 -11.83 -1.83
CA MET A 98 -8.86 -10.81 -1.45
C MET A 98 -9.55 -9.64 -0.75
N LYS A 99 -8.80 -8.94 0.12
CA LYS A 99 -9.21 -7.65 0.64
C LYS A 99 -8.94 -6.55 -0.38
N VAL A 100 -9.69 -5.44 -0.29
CA VAL A 100 -9.45 -4.24 -1.10
C VAL A 100 -9.10 -3.09 -0.19
N ARG A 101 -8.00 -2.38 -0.49
CA ARG A 101 -7.67 -1.08 0.06
C ARG A 101 -8.09 -0.02 -0.95
N GLY A 102 -8.81 1.01 -0.51
CA GLY A 102 -9.23 2.13 -1.37
C GLY A 102 -8.20 3.26 -1.31
N HIS A 103 -7.65 3.65 -2.45
CA HIS A 103 -6.68 4.72 -2.57
C HIS A 103 -7.11 5.69 -3.67
N THR A 104 -7.30 6.92 -3.38
CA THR A 104 -7.35 7.66 -2.12
C THR A 104 -8.49 8.69 -2.20
N LEU A 105 -9.13 8.98 -1.06
CA LEU A 105 -10.27 9.90 -1.06
C LEU A 105 -9.85 11.36 -1.24
N VAL A 106 -8.72 11.76 -0.63
CA VAL A 106 -8.22 13.14 -0.70
C VAL A 106 -6.72 13.18 -0.92
N TRP A 107 -6.30 13.81 -2.00
CA TRP A 107 -4.90 14.02 -2.34
C TRP A 107 -4.71 15.38 -3.03
N HIS A 108 -3.49 15.90 -3.06
CA HIS A 108 -3.16 17.16 -3.72
C HIS A 108 -2.90 17.02 -5.22
N ARG A 109 -2.76 15.78 -5.73
CA ARG A 109 -2.53 15.45 -7.14
C ARG A 109 -3.72 14.70 -7.73
N GLN A 110 -3.71 14.53 -9.04
CA GLN A 110 -4.73 13.81 -9.82
C GLN A 110 -6.18 14.24 -9.48
N ASN A 111 -6.35 15.56 -9.28
CA ASN A 111 -7.65 16.19 -9.19
C ASN A 111 -8.09 16.64 -10.59
N PRO A 112 -9.37 16.54 -10.95
CA PRO A 112 -9.87 16.98 -12.25
C PRO A 112 -9.76 18.50 -12.42
N LYS A 113 -9.71 18.96 -13.67
CA LYS A 113 -9.57 20.39 -13.97
C LYS A 113 -10.65 21.26 -13.35
N TRP A 114 -11.92 20.78 -13.37
CA TRP A 114 -13.02 21.54 -12.79
C TRP A 114 -12.83 21.87 -11.32
N LEU A 115 -12.14 20.98 -10.57
CA LEU A 115 -11.84 21.17 -9.17
C LEU A 115 -10.63 22.11 -8.96
N ASN A 116 -9.55 21.90 -9.74
CA ASN A 116 -8.32 22.70 -9.61
C ASN A 116 -8.47 24.13 -10.12
N GLU A 117 -9.27 24.34 -11.17
CA GLU A 117 -9.45 25.64 -11.85
C GLU A 117 -10.74 26.34 -11.42
N GLY A 118 -11.59 25.66 -10.67
CA GLY A 118 -12.86 26.16 -10.19
C GLY A 118 -12.68 27.32 -9.20
N LYS A 119 -13.61 28.26 -9.22
CA LYS A 119 -13.65 29.37 -8.26
C LYS A 119 -14.74 29.09 -7.23
N PHE A 120 -14.38 28.39 -6.18
CA PHE A 120 -15.30 28.01 -5.12
C PHE A 120 -15.11 28.86 -3.88
N THR A 121 -16.20 29.13 -3.19
CA THR A 121 -16.13 29.55 -1.79
C THR A 121 -15.71 28.38 -0.92
N SER A 122 -15.24 28.67 0.26
CA SER A 122 -14.88 27.63 1.25
C SER A 122 -16.03 26.68 1.58
N ARG A 123 -17.23 27.23 1.64
CA ARG A 123 -18.43 26.45 1.90
C ARG A 123 -18.69 25.46 0.75
N GLU A 124 -18.61 25.92 -0.50
CA GLU A 124 -18.80 25.06 -1.68
C GLU A 124 -17.73 23.96 -1.74
N LEU A 125 -16.46 24.29 -1.46
CA LEU A 125 -15.40 23.28 -1.39
C LEU A 125 -15.64 22.25 -0.29
N THR A 126 -16.12 22.66 0.87
CA THR A 126 -16.46 21.77 1.96
C THR A 126 -17.61 20.82 1.55
N GLU A 127 -18.66 21.36 0.93
CA GLU A 127 -19.80 20.58 0.43
C GLU A 127 -19.39 19.61 -0.69
N ILE A 128 -18.49 20.02 -1.60
CA ILE A 128 -17.92 19.17 -2.65
C ILE A 128 -17.11 18.02 -2.05
N LEU A 129 -16.24 18.32 -1.07
CA LEU A 129 -15.40 17.34 -0.43
C LEU A 129 -16.22 16.30 0.36
N GLU A 130 -17.20 16.77 1.13
CA GLU A 130 -18.13 15.90 1.86
C GLU A 130 -18.91 15.00 0.92
N LYS A 131 -19.53 15.58 -0.14
CA LYS A 131 -20.29 14.83 -1.14
C LYS A 131 -19.43 13.77 -1.81
N HIS A 132 -18.18 14.11 -2.19
CA HIS A 132 -17.26 13.17 -2.81
C HIS A 132 -16.97 11.98 -1.87
N ILE A 133 -16.50 12.25 -0.65
CA ILE A 133 -16.15 11.20 0.31
C ILE A 133 -17.35 10.29 0.58
N LYS A 134 -18.51 10.87 0.90
CA LYS A 134 -19.72 10.09 1.20
C LYS A 134 -20.22 9.28 0.00
N THR A 135 -20.09 9.81 -1.21
CA THR A 135 -20.51 9.10 -2.42
C THR A 135 -19.57 7.93 -2.73
N VAL A 136 -18.25 8.17 -2.71
CA VAL A 136 -17.27 7.13 -3.05
C VAL A 136 -17.24 6.02 -2.00
N VAL A 137 -17.14 6.37 -0.72
CA VAL A 137 -17.16 5.39 0.36
C VAL A 137 -18.51 4.66 0.43
N GLY A 138 -19.62 5.38 0.23
CA GLY A 138 -20.96 4.82 0.23
C GLY A 138 -21.18 3.80 -0.88
N HIS A 139 -20.64 4.04 -2.09
CA HIS A 139 -20.70 3.09 -3.22
C HIS A 139 -20.02 1.74 -2.86
N TYR A 140 -18.88 1.80 -2.17
CA TYR A 140 -18.11 0.61 -1.78
C TYR A 140 -18.37 0.12 -0.35
N ARG A 141 -19.44 0.59 0.30
CA ARG A 141 -19.73 0.22 1.69
C ARG A 141 -19.75 -1.29 1.91
N GLY A 142 -18.94 -1.74 2.88
CA GLY A 142 -18.77 -3.16 3.22
C GLY A 142 -17.97 -3.98 2.21
N GLN A 143 -17.44 -3.37 1.13
CA GLN A 143 -16.66 -4.03 0.10
C GLN A 143 -15.17 -3.66 0.20
N ILE A 144 -14.85 -2.42 0.58
CA ILE A 144 -13.49 -1.96 0.80
C ILE A 144 -13.14 -2.12 2.28
N PHE A 145 -12.04 -2.81 2.54
CA PHE A 145 -11.57 -3.15 3.88
C PHE A 145 -10.94 -1.96 4.62
N ALA A 146 -10.19 -1.14 3.89
CA ALA A 146 -9.48 0.02 4.44
C ALA A 146 -9.42 1.13 3.41
N TRP A 147 -9.46 2.40 3.84
CA TRP A 147 -9.33 3.58 2.99
C TRP A 147 -8.14 4.42 3.38
N ASP A 148 -7.37 4.87 2.39
CA ASP A 148 -6.51 6.04 2.51
C ASP A 148 -7.40 7.29 2.41
N VAL A 149 -7.80 7.80 3.57
CA VAL A 149 -8.74 8.92 3.64
C VAL A 149 -8.07 10.21 3.16
N VAL A 150 -6.86 10.46 3.63
CA VAL A 150 -6.02 11.58 3.20
C VAL A 150 -4.63 11.07 2.91
N ASN A 151 -4.11 11.43 1.74
CA ASN A 151 -2.78 11.08 1.28
C ASN A 151 -1.90 12.33 1.17
N GLU A 152 -0.68 12.26 1.70
CA GLU A 152 0.40 13.25 1.53
C GLU A 152 0.01 14.70 1.87
N ALA A 153 -0.58 14.91 3.05
CA ALA A 153 -0.97 16.25 3.48
C ALA A 153 0.21 17.09 3.99
N PHE A 154 1.36 16.46 4.31
CA PHE A 154 2.55 17.17 4.77
C PHE A 154 3.50 17.48 3.62
N ASP A 155 4.16 18.64 3.73
CA ASP A 155 5.06 19.16 2.71
C ASP A 155 6.41 18.43 2.70
N GLU A 156 6.94 18.14 1.52
CA GLU A 156 8.24 17.46 1.35
C GLU A 156 9.42 18.42 1.56
N VAL A 157 9.24 19.68 1.12
CA VAL A 157 10.30 20.69 1.20
C VAL A 157 10.39 21.30 2.61
N HIS A 158 9.27 21.35 3.31
CA HIS A 158 9.18 21.86 4.68
C HIS A 158 8.64 20.76 5.62
N PRO A 159 9.46 19.76 5.95
CA PRO A 159 9.02 18.61 6.75
C PRO A 159 8.37 19.05 8.06
N GLY A 160 7.21 18.49 8.36
CA GLY A 160 6.42 18.84 9.54
C GLY A 160 5.43 19.99 9.36
N GLN A 161 5.38 20.61 8.20
CA GLN A 161 4.35 21.59 7.85
C GLN A 161 3.31 20.93 6.92
N LEU A 162 2.05 21.37 7.04
CA LEU A 162 1.03 20.97 6.09
C LEU A 162 1.29 21.62 4.73
N ARG A 163 1.08 20.86 3.68
CA ARG A 163 1.16 21.29 2.29
C ARG A 163 0.12 22.35 1.98
N SER A 164 0.51 23.34 1.19
CA SER A 164 -0.42 24.30 0.59
C SER A 164 -1.25 23.59 -0.50
N THR A 165 -2.55 23.54 -0.31
CA THR A 165 -3.50 22.87 -1.22
C THR A 165 -4.84 23.59 -1.25
N ILE A 166 -5.68 23.28 -2.25
CA ILE A 166 -7.06 23.77 -2.31
C ILE A 166 -7.89 23.41 -1.05
N TRP A 167 -7.54 22.33 -0.39
CA TRP A 167 -8.24 21.84 0.80
C TRP A 167 -7.88 22.59 2.07
N ARG A 168 -6.66 23.13 2.15
CA ARG A 168 -6.16 23.84 3.33
C ARG A 168 -6.28 25.35 3.20
N ASP A 169 -5.90 25.90 2.05
CA ASP A 169 -5.69 27.35 1.90
C ASP A 169 -6.96 28.11 1.48
N GLN A 170 -8.00 27.40 1.12
CA GLN A 170 -9.28 28.03 0.85
C GLN A 170 -9.94 28.44 2.18
N PRO A 171 -10.28 29.75 2.34
CA PRO A 171 -10.87 30.23 3.57
C PRO A 171 -12.17 29.48 3.85
N GLY A 172 -12.27 28.76 4.98
CA GLY A 172 -13.47 28.10 5.51
C GLY A 172 -13.42 26.58 5.62
N ILE A 173 -12.50 25.90 4.94
CA ILE A 173 -12.20 24.49 5.25
C ILE A 173 -11.27 24.45 6.47
N THR A 174 -10.37 25.42 6.60
CA THR A 174 -9.66 25.68 7.84
C THR A 174 -10.36 26.84 8.55
N PRO A 175 -10.86 26.71 9.77
CA PRO A 175 -11.49 27.82 10.47
C PRO A 175 -10.56 29.04 10.50
N ARG A 176 -11.11 30.23 10.22
CA ARG A 176 -10.37 31.50 10.22
C ARG A 176 -9.69 31.83 11.56
N GLU A 177 -10.04 31.12 12.61
CA GLU A 177 -9.48 31.26 13.96
C GLU A 177 -8.00 30.85 14.03
N ASP A 178 -7.47 30.14 13.01
CA ASP A 178 -6.07 29.75 12.96
C ASP A 178 -5.15 30.86 12.41
N VAL A 179 -5.72 31.93 11.88
CA VAL A 179 -4.96 33.09 11.37
C VAL A 179 -4.59 33.98 12.57
N GLY A 180 -3.34 33.85 13.03
CA GLY A 180 -2.81 34.61 14.18
C GLY A 180 -2.64 33.81 15.46
N ALA A 181 -2.99 32.52 15.47
CA ALA A 181 -2.70 31.63 16.60
C ALA A 181 -1.20 31.30 16.70
N SER A 182 -0.71 31.04 17.92
CA SER A 182 0.67 30.59 18.12
C SER A 182 0.92 29.26 17.38
N ARG A 183 2.19 28.96 17.03
CA ARG A 183 2.59 27.72 16.33
C ARG A 183 2.06 26.45 17.02
N GLU A 184 1.94 26.46 18.35
CA GLU A 184 1.38 25.37 19.14
C GLU A 184 -0.14 25.23 18.94
N ALA A 185 -0.88 26.32 18.87
CA ALA A 185 -2.31 26.32 18.60
C ALA A 185 -2.64 25.96 17.12
N ILE A 186 -1.76 26.31 16.17
CA ILE A 186 -1.87 25.91 14.76
C ILE A 186 -1.67 24.39 14.61
N GLY A 187 -0.75 23.80 15.36
CA GLY A 187 -0.53 22.36 15.39
C GLY A 187 -1.76 21.54 15.79
N GLU A 188 -2.61 22.10 16.69
CA GLU A 188 -3.83 21.41 17.13
C GLU A 188 -5.05 21.67 16.21
N ARG A 189 -5.07 22.73 15.39
CA ARG A 189 -6.22 23.18 14.59
C ARG A 189 -6.02 23.12 13.08
N GLY A 190 -4.78 23.14 12.60
CA GLY A 190 -4.46 23.11 11.18
C GLY A 190 -4.87 21.83 10.44
N TYR A 191 -5.28 20.79 11.17
CA TYR A 191 -5.73 19.51 10.62
C TYR A 191 -7.25 19.41 10.48
N SER A 192 -8.01 20.49 10.58
CA SER A 192 -9.48 20.45 10.65
C SER A 192 -10.12 19.79 9.42
N TYR A 193 -9.61 20.05 8.22
CA TYR A 193 -10.12 19.40 7.03
C TYR A 193 -9.83 17.89 7.01
N ILE A 194 -8.65 17.47 7.50
CA ILE A 194 -8.28 16.06 7.59
C ILE A 194 -9.23 15.35 8.55
N GLU A 195 -9.46 15.93 9.74
CA GLU A 195 -10.42 15.40 10.71
C GLU A 195 -11.81 15.23 10.12
N GLN A 196 -12.32 16.24 9.39
CA GLN A 196 -13.62 16.17 8.75
C GLN A 196 -13.70 15.03 7.73
N CYS A 197 -12.65 14.84 6.90
CA CYS A 197 -12.58 13.75 5.95
C CYS A 197 -12.72 12.37 6.64
N PHE A 198 -12.03 12.16 7.78
CA PHE A 198 -12.15 10.93 8.56
C PHE A 198 -13.55 10.72 9.12
N ARG A 199 -14.20 11.77 9.63
CA ARG A 199 -15.56 11.68 10.15
C ARG A 199 -16.58 11.34 9.07
N TRP A 200 -16.50 11.98 7.90
CA TRP A 200 -17.39 11.69 6.77
C TRP A 200 -17.18 10.29 6.19
N ALA A 201 -15.93 9.83 6.11
CA ALA A 201 -15.63 8.46 5.67
C ALA A 201 -16.23 7.44 6.65
N HIS A 202 -16.09 7.66 7.96
CA HIS A 202 -16.67 6.80 8.99
C HIS A 202 -18.22 6.82 8.98
N GLU A 203 -18.83 7.97 8.76
CA GLU A 203 -20.29 8.07 8.60
C GLU A 203 -20.79 7.26 7.41
N ALA A 204 -20.05 7.28 6.30
CA ALA A 204 -20.40 6.55 5.07
C ALA A 204 -20.21 5.04 5.21
N ASP A 205 -19.11 4.59 5.83
CA ASP A 205 -18.86 3.17 6.16
C ASP A 205 -18.17 3.01 7.52
N PRO A 206 -18.93 2.76 8.59
CA PRO A 206 -18.37 2.57 9.93
C PRO A 206 -17.54 1.28 10.10
N GLN A 207 -17.53 0.38 9.11
CA GLN A 207 -16.82 -0.90 9.20
C GLN A 207 -15.45 -0.86 8.50
N ALA A 208 -15.23 0.08 7.58
CA ALA A 208 -13.96 0.26 6.91
C ALA A 208 -12.92 0.86 7.87
N LEU A 209 -11.70 0.35 7.82
CA LEU A 209 -10.57 0.95 8.54
C LEU A 209 -10.12 2.23 7.82
N LEU A 210 -9.81 3.27 8.59
CA LEU A 210 -9.48 4.58 8.06
C LEU A 210 -8.02 4.93 8.34
N PHE A 211 -7.26 5.18 7.27
CA PHE A 211 -5.83 5.43 7.31
C PHE A 211 -5.47 6.84 6.82
N TYR A 212 -4.45 7.39 7.44
CA TYR A 212 -3.67 8.49 6.88
C TYR A 212 -2.44 7.90 6.19
N ASN A 213 -2.20 8.21 4.92
CA ASN A 213 -1.08 7.66 4.15
C ASN A 213 -0.05 8.74 3.80
N GLU A 214 1.26 8.44 3.89
CA GLU A 214 2.30 9.44 3.65
C GLU A 214 3.61 8.83 3.14
N ALA A 215 4.27 9.57 2.24
CA ALA A 215 5.63 9.33 1.79
C ALA A 215 6.67 9.91 2.75
N GLU A 216 7.86 9.32 2.78
CA GLU A 216 9.00 9.82 3.57
C GLU A 216 8.73 9.95 5.08
N ALA A 217 7.72 9.22 5.58
CA ALA A 217 7.31 9.18 6.98
C ALA A 217 7.62 7.85 7.66
N GLU A 218 8.38 6.97 7.02
CA GLU A 218 8.69 5.61 7.48
C GLU A 218 9.66 5.60 8.66
N VAL A 219 10.58 6.55 8.67
CA VAL A 219 11.60 6.73 9.72
C VAL A 219 11.21 7.81 10.72
N VAL A 220 11.87 7.83 11.88
CA VAL A 220 11.72 8.94 12.83
C VAL A 220 12.41 10.17 12.27
N ASN A 221 11.61 11.16 11.87
CA ASN A 221 12.04 12.42 11.29
C ASN A 221 10.99 13.53 11.57
N PRO A 222 11.28 14.81 11.25
CA PRO A 222 10.32 15.90 11.53
C PRO A 222 8.95 15.72 10.88
N LYS A 223 8.85 15.07 9.70
CA LYS A 223 7.59 14.80 9.02
C LYS A 223 6.79 13.74 9.79
N SER A 224 7.41 12.62 10.13
CA SER A 224 6.76 11.57 10.92
C SER A 224 6.43 12.02 12.35
N ASP A 225 7.20 12.97 12.93
CA ASP A 225 6.89 13.57 14.23
C ASP A 225 5.61 14.42 14.18
N ALA A 226 5.42 15.20 13.13
CA ALA A 226 4.21 15.98 12.92
C ALA A 226 2.98 15.09 12.73
N ILE A 227 3.10 14.03 11.91
CA ILE A 227 2.04 13.03 11.72
C ILE A 227 1.72 12.33 13.04
N TYR A 228 2.74 11.93 13.80
CA TYR A 228 2.55 11.35 15.13
C TYR A 228 1.79 12.28 16.07
N GLY A 229 2.11 13.57 16.06
CA GLY A 229 1.40 14.60 16.81
C GLY A 229 -0.07 14.70 16.43
N MET A 230 -0.38 14.72 15.13
CA MET A 230 -1.74 14.72 14.58
C MET A 230 -2.53 13.46 15.00
N VAL A 231 -1.95 12.29 14.79
CA VAL A 231 -2.62 11.01 15.13
C VAL A 231 -2.90 10.91 16.62
N ARG A 232 -1.95 11.32 17.47
CA ARG A 232 -2.11 11.37 18.93
C ARG A 232 -3.26 12.29 19.35
N ASP A 233 -3.37 13.47 18.72
CA ASP A 233 -4.46 14.41 18.96
C ASP A 233 -5.80 13.83 18.49
N PHE A 234 -5.85 13.24 17.30
CA PHE A 234 -7.03 12.58 16.76
C PHE A 234 -7.54 11.48 17.69
N ARG A 235 -6.64 10.59 18.13
CA ARG A 235 -7.00 9.55 19.12
C ARG A 235 -7.56 10.12 20.41
N LYS A 236 -6.95 11.17 20.95
CA LYS A 236 -7.41 11.86 22.16
C LYS A 236 -8.80 12.46 22.00
N ARG A 237 -9.13 13.01 20.82
CA ARG A 237 -10.42 13.66 20.54
C ARG A 237 -11.48 12.70 19.96
N GLY A 238 -11.18 11.41 19.84
CA GLY A 238 -12.11 10.42 19.29
C GLY A 238 -12.40 10.59 17.80
N VAL A 239 -11.44 11.10 17.03
CA VAL A 239 -11.49 11.07 15.57
C VAL A 239 -11.32 9.62 15.12
N PRO A 240 -12.13 9.12 14.19
CA PRO A 240 -12.09 7.71 13.76
C PRO A 240 -10.91 7.45 12.82
N ILE A 241 -9.69 7.44 13.38
CA ILE A 241 -8.47 7.03 12.70
C ILE A 241 -8.02 5.66 13.22
N ASP A 242 -7.90 4.69 12.32
CA ASP A 242 -7.55 3.31 12.64
C ASP A 242 -6.08 3.00 12.34
N GLY A 243 -5.44 3.75 11.44
CA GLY A 243 -4.06 3.48 11.07
C GLY A 243 -3.33 4.59 10.35
N VAL A 244 -2.03 4.32 10.14
CA VAL A 244 -1.14 5.13 9.32
C VAL A 244 -0.50 4.23 8.28
N GLY A 245 -0.49 4.68 7.03
CA GLY A 245 0.23 4.08 5.92
C GLY A 245 1.61 4.73 5.76
N PHE A 246 2.64 3.91 5.69
CA PHE A 246 3.99 4.29 5.30
C PHE A 246 4.22 3.82 3.86
N GLN A 247 4.36 4.74 2.91
CA GLN A 247 4.49 4.39 1.49
C GLN A 247 5.71 3.50 1.24
N MET A 248 6.86 3.83 1.81
CA MET A 248 8.08 3.02 1.74
C MET A 248 8.69 2.94 0.32
N HIS A 249 8.71 4.04 -0.43
CA HIS A 249 9.45 4.13 -1.68
C HIS A 249 10.96 4.27 -1.42
N VAL A 250 11.74 3.23 -1.71
CA VAL A 250 13.19 3.20 -1.46
C VAL A 250 13.96 3.48 -2.74
N THR A 251 14.67 4.61 -2.79
CA THR A 251 15.30 5.10 -4.03
C THR A 251 16.83 4.95 -4.09
N ASN A 252 17.48 4.57 -2.99
CA ASN A 252 18.95 4.61 -2.88
C ASN A 252 19.59 3.32 -2.31
N LEU A 253 18.90 2.18 -2.39
CA LEU A 253 19.36 0.89 -1.85
C LEU A 253 19.75 0.95 -0.35
N TYR A 254 19.09 1.81 0.39
CA TYR A 254 19.27 1.95 1.83
C TYR A 254 17.94 2.12 2.55
N ALA A 255 17.77 1.41 3.64
CA ALA A 255 16.66 1.59 4.57
C ALA A 255 17.18 1.62 5.99
N ASP A 256 16.87 2.66 6.75
CA ASP A 256 17.16 2.72 8.19
C ASP A 256 16.14 1.86 8.95
N VAL A 257 16.38 0.55 8.93
CA VAL A 257 15.47 -0.45 9.50
C VAL A 257 15.24 -0.25 10.99
N ALA A 258 16.25 0.21 11.71
CA ALA A 258 16.13 0.48 13.15
C ALA A 258 15.16 1.64 13.42
N SER A 259 15.29 2.71 12.64
CA SER A 259 14.39 3.86 12.71
C SER A 259 12.98 3.51 12.25
N ILE A 260 12.82 2.70 11.18
CA ILE A 260 11.53 2.19 10.71
C ILE A 260 10.84 1.39 11.83
N ALA A 261 11.51 0.43 12.45
CA ALA A 261 10.96 -0.37 13.54
C ALA A 261 10.56 0.49 14.76
N ALA A 262 11.39 1.47 15.13
CA ALA A 262 11.09 2.40 16.21
C ALA A 262 9.85 3.26 15.88
N ASN A 263 9.72 3.69 14.63
CA ASN A 263 8.60 4.48 14.17
C ASN A 263 7.29 3.65 14.13
N ILE A 264 7.32 2.43 13.61
CA ILE A 264 6.18 1.50 13.69
C ILE A 264 5.72 1.37 15.15
N LYS A 265 6.63 1.04 16.05
CA LYS A 265 6.34 0.83 17.48
C LYS A 265 5.69 2.05 18.14
N ARG A 266 6.14 3.28 17.85
CA ARG A 266 5.56 4.47 18.47
C ARG A 266 4.13 4.75 17.99
N PHE A 267 3.83 4.51 16.70
CA PHE A 267 2.47 4.66 16.19
C PHE A 267 1.54 3.58 16.74
N THR A 268 1.96 2.33 16.76
CA THR A 268 1.14 1.24 17.31
C THR A 268 0.87 1.42 18.80
N ALA A 269 1.78 2.05 19.55
CA ALA A 269 1.58 2.43 20.96
C ALA A 269 0.46 3.47 21.15
N LEU A 270 0.05 4.21 20.12
CA LEU A 270 -1.16 5.06 20.14
C LEU A 270 -2.46 4.28 19.97
N GLY A 271 -2.39 2.96 19.75
CA GLY A 271 -3.54 2.10 19.49
C GLY A 271 -4.06 2.21 18.05
N VAL A 272 -3.20 2.58 17.10
CA VAL A 272 -3.48 2.55 15.66
C VAL A 272 -2.65 1.47 14.97
N GLN A 273 -3.12 0.98 13.83
CA GLN A 273 -2.36 0.06 12.99
C GLN A 273 -1.35 0.82 12.14
N VAL A 274 -0.29 0.13 11.75
CA VAL A 274 0.64 0.58 10.71
C VAL A 274 0.55 -0.38 9.53
N HIS A 275 0.38 0.14 8.33
CA HIS A 275 0.53 -0.59 7.08
C HIS A 275 1.73 -0.04 6.31
N ILE A 276 2.54 -0.90 5.72
CA ILE A 276 3.45 -0.54 4.64
C ILE A 276 2.63 -0.62 3.37
N THR A 277 2.48 0.49 2.64
CA THR A 277 1.41 0.63 1.65
C THR A 277 1.88 0.61 0.19
N GLU A 278 3.13 0.97 -0.07
CA GLU A 278 3.58 1.23 -1.45
C GLU A 278 5.03 0.78 -1.68
N LEU A 279 5.47 -0.25 -0.96
CA LEU A 279 6.87 -0.69 -0.98
C LEU A 279 7.36 -0.97 -2.41
N ASP A 280 8.36 -0.23 -2.81
CA ASP A 280 9.25 -0.54 -3.93
C ASP A 280 10.69 -0.17 -3.59
N VAL A 281 11.65 -0.80 -4.25
CA VAL A 281 13.08 -0.52 -4.07
C VAL A 281 13.70 -0.33 -5.45
N ALA A 282 13.79 0.92 -5.86
CA ALA A 282 14.27 1.30 -7.18
C ALA A 282 15.77 1.00 -7.36
N LEU A 283 16.13 0.39 -8.48
CA LEU A 283 17.52 0.07 -8.85
C LEU A 283 17.96 0.91 -10.04
N PRO A 284 19.22 1.32 -10.12
CA PRO A 284 19.80 1.74 -11.39
C PRO A 284 19.65 0.63 -12.42
N VAL A 285 19.33 0.98 -13.66
CA VAL A 285 19.18 0.01 -14.75
C VAL A 285 19.94 0.46 -15.99
N ASP A 286 20.36 -0.50 -16.77
CA ASP A 286 20.98 -0.26 -18.07
C ASP A 286 19.94 0.14 -19.15
N ALA A 287 20.38 0.33 -20.39
CA ALA A 287 19.50 0.70 -21.49
C ALA A 287 18.44 -0.38 -21.83
N ALA A 288 18.65 -1.63 -21.45
CA ALA A 288 17.66 -2.70 -21.55
C ALA A 288 16.68 -2.71 -20.38
N GLY A 289 16.95 -1.92 -19.34
CA GLY A 289 16.18 -1.81 -18.09
C GLY A 289 16.50 -2.94 -17.13
N ASP A 290 17.70 -3.50 -17.20
CA ASP A 290 18.16 -4.58 -16.32
C ASP A 290 19.12 -4.04 -15.26
N ALA A 291 18.99 -4.53 -14.03
CA ALA A 291 19.89 -4.25 -12.91
C ALA A 291 20.94 -5.36 -12.77
N THR A 292 22.04 -5.07 -12.10
CA THR A 292 23.09 -6.06 -11.83
C THR A 292 22.62 -7.11 -10.80
N ALA A 293 23.22 -8.30 -10.84
CA ALA A 293 22.91 -9.36 -9.88
C ALA A 293 23.18 -8.92 -8.41
N GLU A 294 24.18 -8.09 -8.17
CA GLU A 294 24.50 -7.57 -6.84
C GLU A 294 23.42 -6.58 -6.36
N GLU A 295 22.92 -5.70 -7.21
CA GLU A 295 21.82 -4.78 -6.87
C GLU A 295 20.54 -5.54 -6.58
N LEU A 296 20.20 -6.55 -7.38
CA LEU A 296 19.04 -7.43 -7.15
C LEU A 296 19.16 -8.18 -5.81
N ARG A 297 20.35 -8.64 -5.45
CA ARG A 297 20.60 -9.28 -4.15
C ARG A 297 20.38 -8.30 -2.99
N ARG A 298 20.97 -7.10 -3.06
CA ARG A 298 20.79 -6.04 -2.06
C ARG A 298 19.35 -5.58 -1.95
N GLN A 299 18.64 -5.46 -3.06
CA GLN A 299 17.21 -5.20 -3.09
C GLN A 299 16.45 -6.25 -2.27
N GLY A 300 16.74 -7.53 -2.50
CA GLY A 300 16.12 -8.62 -1.74
C GLY A 300 16.38 -8.51 -0.25
N GLU A 301 17.58 -8.13 0.18
CA GLU A 301 17.91 -7.92 1.58
C GLU A 301 17.07 -6.78 2.20
N ILE A 302 16.88 -5.67 1.48
CA ILE A 302 16.06 -4.54 1.93
C ILE A 302 14.60 -4.97 2.10
N PHE A 303 14.01 -5.65 1.12
CA PHE A 303 12.64 -6.19 1.23
C PHE A 303 12.50 -7.10 2.47
N GLY A 304 13.47 -8.00 2.70
CA GLY A 304 13.47 -8.87 3.88
C GLY A 304 13.59 -8.11 5.19
N GLN A 305 14.46 -7.11 5.26
CA GLN A 305 14.67 -6.31 6.47
C GLN A 305 13.43 -5.50 6.84
N ILE A 306 12.77 -4.86 5.86
CA ILE A 306 11.53 -4.11 6.05
C ILE A 306 10.40 -5.07 6.48
N THR A 307 10.28 -6.23 5.83
CA THR A 307 9.30 -7.25 6.21
C THR A 307 9.48 -7.70 7.65
N ARG A 308 10.72 -7.97 8.07
CA ARG A 308 11.05 -8.35 9.45
C ARG A 308 10.73 -7.24 10.45
N ALA A 309 10.98 -5.97 10.10
CA ALA A 309 10.65 -4.84 10.95
C ALA A 309 9.13 -4.75 11.18
N CYS A 310 8.30 -4.91 10.14
CA CYS A 310 6.85 -4.97 10.28
C CYS A 310 6.40 -6.18 11.11
N LEU A 311 6.91 -7.37 10.83
CA LEU A 311 6.57 -8.60 11.58
C LEU A 311 6.97 -8.55 13.06
N SER A 312 7.90 -7.68 13.44
CA SER A 312 8.35 -7.53 14.84
C SER A 312 7.34 -6.82 15.74
N ASP A 313 6.32 -6.15 15.17
CA ASP A 313 5.27 -5.45 15.90
C ASP A 313 3.88 -5.96 15.49
N ALA A 314 3.07 -6.36 16.47
CA ALA A 314 1.75 -6.93 16.19
C ALA A 314 0.75 -5.93 15.58
N GLY A 315 1.00 -4.63 15.72
CA GLY A 315 0.19 -3.57 15.15
C GLY A 315 0.57 -3.23 13.70
N CYS A 316 1.70 -3.74 13.17
CA CYS A 316 1.97 -3.72 11.73
C CYS A 316 1.31 -4.95 11.10
N THR A 317 0.24 -4.73 10.35
CA THR A 317 -0.69 -5.80 9.93
C THR A 317 -0.77 -6.03 8.43
N ALA A 318 -0.14 -5.17 7.62
CA ALA A 318 -0.10 -5.31 6.17
C ALA A 318 1.22 -4.82 5.58
N ILE A 319 1.67 -5.51 4.53
CA ILE A 319 2.74 -5.03 3.63
C ILE A 319 2.22 -5.10 2.21
N GLN A 320 2.31 -3.98 1.51
CA GLN A 320 1.83 -3.81 0.16
C GLN A 320 2.89 -3.18 -0.72
N THR A 321 3.00 -3.64 -1.95
CA THR A 321 3.91 -3.07 -2.95
C THR A 321 3.18 -2.15 -3.91
N TRP A 322 3.86 -1.15 -4.47
CA TRP A 322 3.27 -0.29 -5.51
C TRP A 322 3.45 -0.90 -6.90
N GLY A 323 2.61 -1.89 -7.21
CA GLY A 323 2.79 -2.85 -8.28
C GLY A 323 3.54 -4.10 -7.82
N PHE A 324 3.47 -5.20 -8.58
CA PHE A 324 4.18 -6.44 -8.22
C PHE A 324 5.17 -6.92 -9.28
N THR A 325 5.05 -6.46 -10.52
CA THR A 325 5.92 -6.82 -11.64
C THR A 325 6.61 -5.60 -12.25
N ASP A 326 7.88 -5.73 -12.55
CA ASP A 326 8.68 -4.69 -13.19
C ASP A 326 8.13 -4.28 -14.58
N LYS A 327 7.27 -5.12 -15.17
CA LYS A 327 6.62 -4.85 -16.46
C LYS A 327 5.79 -3.57 -16.46
N TYR A 328 5.13 -3.28 -15.33
CA TYR A 328 4.20 -2.16 -15.19
C TYR A 328 4.55 -1.20 -14.05
N SER A 329 5.81 -1.25 -13.56
CA SER A 329 6.27 -0.34 -12.53
C SER A 329 6.26 1.12 -13.00
N TRP A 330 5.81 2.02 -12.13
CA TRP A 330 5.82 3.46 -12.36
C TRP A 330 7.25 4.06 -12.36
N ILE A 331 8.19 3.38 -11.69
CA ILE A 331 9.57 3.87 -11.48
C ILE A 331 10.27 4.22 -12.79
N GLY A 332 10.10 3.40 -13.82
CA GLY A 332 10.75 3.65 -15.13
C GLY A 332 10.36 5.01 -15.71
N SER A 333 9.07 5.32 -15.79
CA SER A 333 8.58 6.61 -16.31
C SER A 333 8.95 7.78 -15.41
N HIS A 334 8.87 7.61 -14.09
CA HIS A 334 9.20 8.64 -13.11
C HIS A 334 10.68 9.03 -13.15
N SER A 335 11.57 8.06 -13.25
CA SER A 335 13.03 8.27 -13.29
C SER A 335 13.59 8.58 -14.69
N LYS A 336 12.75 8.78 -15.71
CA LYS A 336 13.17 8.89 -17.12
C LYS A 336 14.01 7.68 -17.56
N HIS A 337 13.62 6.50 -17.11
CA HIS A 337 14.23 5.20 -17.38
C HIS A 337 15.69 5.05 -16.88
N THR A 338 16.12 5.83 -15.91
CA THR A 338 17.41 5.65 -15.24
C THR A 338 17.34 4.65 -14.08
N GLN A 339 16.11 4.38 -13.57
CA GLN A 339 15.83 3.39 -12.52
C GLN A 339 14.69 2.48 -12.96
N GLY A 340 14.64 1.28 -12.37
CA GLY A 340 13.63 0.27 -12.64
C GLY A 340 13.83 -0.94 -11.76
N ALA A 341 13.42 -2.12 -12.24
CA ALA A 341 13.57 -3.42 -11.58
C ALA A 341 13.19 -3.38 -10.07
N ALA A 342 12.13 -2.61 -9.71
CA ALA A 342 11.87 -2.18 -8.35
C ALA A 342 11.02 -3.17 -7.52
N LEU A 343 10.43 -4.19 -8.16
CA LEU A 343 9.34 -4.98 -7.59
C LEU A 343 9.70 -6.44 -7.33
N LEU A 344 8.70 -7.26 -6.98
CA LEU A 344 8.88 -8.66 -6.56
C LEU A 344 9.08 -9.62 -7.73
N PHE A 345 8.45 -9.32 -8.87
CA PHE A 345 8.51 -10.15 -10.09
C PHE A 345 9.13 -9.34 -11.22
N ASP A 346 9.87 -10.03 -12.08
CA ASP A 346 10.40 -9.45 -13.30
C ASP A 346 9.31 -9.16 -14.34
N ARG A 347 9.70 -8.70 -15.52
CA ARG A 347 8.79 -8.41 -16.64
C ARG A 347 8.11 -9.66 -17.24
N ASN A 348 8.59 -10.86 -16.91
CA ASN A 348 8.04 -12.14 -17.32
C ASN A 348 7.29 -12.87 -16.19
N TYR A 349 7.00 -12.17 -15.09
CA TYR A 349 6.37 -12.72 -13.90
C TYR A 349 7.19 -13.80 -13.17
N LEU A 350 8.50 -13.84 -13.38
CA LEU A 350 9.39 -14.71 -12.62
C LEU A 350 9.74 -14.05 -11.28
N PRO A 351 9.71 -14.81 -10.17
CA PRO A 351 9.99 -14.26 -8.84
C PRO A 351 11.48 -13.88 -8.70
N LYS A 352 11.73 -12.68 -8.19
CA LYS A 352 13.07 -12.13 -7.95
C LYS A 352 13.57 -12.45 -6.53
N ALA A 353 14.81 -12.06 -6.22
CA ALA A 353 15.37 -12.18 -4.87
C ALA A 353 14.52 -11.44 -3.82
N SER A 354 13.91 -10.30 -4.17
CA SER A 354 12.97 -9.54 -3.35
C SER A 354 11.75 -10.37 -2.93
N TYR A 355 11.14 -11.10 -3.86
CA TYR A 355 10.05 -12.03 -3.57
C TYR A 355 10.49 -13.14 -2.61
N GLN A 356 11.61 -13.81 -2.92
CA GLN A 356 12.09 -14.94 -2.12
C GLN A 356 12.41 -14.54 -0.69
N THR A 357 13.05 -13.37 -0.51
CA THR A 357 13.44 -12.90 0.81
C THR A 357 12.22 -12.44 1.63
N MET A 358 11.30 -11.70 1.02
CA MET A 358 10.05 -11.28 1.67
C MET A 358 9.21 -12.50 2.11
N LYS A 359 9.03 -13.48 1.23
CA LYS A 359 8.30 -14.72 1.53
C LYS A 359 8.97 -15.50 2.68
N LYS A 360 10.27 -15.65 2.67
CA LYS A 360 11.04 -16.33 3.72
C LYS A 360 10.82 -15.67 5.09
N GLU A 361 10.82 -14.35 5.17
CA GLU A 361 10.56 -13.64 6.43
C GLU A 361 9.12 -13.87 6.92
N MET A 362 8.14 -13.89 6.01
CA MET A 362 6.75 -14.22 6.36
C MET A 362 6.61 -15.67 6.84
N GLU A 363 7.30 -16.62 6.22
CA GLU A 363 7.32 -18.03 6.67
C GLU A 363 7.94 -18.16 8.08
N ALA A 364 9.00 -17.40 8.38
CA ALA A 364 9.65 -17.39 9.68
C ALA A 364 8.82 -16.69 10.76
N GLY A 365 8.03 -15.69 10.40
CA GLY A 365 7.19 -14.90 11.29
C GLY A 365 5.86 -15.54 11.69
N ARG A 366 5.71 -16.85 11.57
CA ARG A 366 4.49 -17.57 11.99
C ARG A 366 4.16 -17.27 13.45
N ARG A 367 3.03 -16.60 13.67
CA ARG A 367 2.56 -16.15 14.99
C ARG A 367 1.49 -17.10 15.55
#